data_497bc3cb69d8d69a98e63f532ce5dc2b
#
_entry.id   497bc3cb69d8d69a98e63f532ce5dc2b
#
_cell.length_a   1.000
_cell.length_b   1.000
_cell.length_c   1.000
_cell.angle_alpha   90.00
_cell.angle_beta   90.00
_cell.angle_gamma   90.00
#
_symmetry.space_group_name_H-M   'P 1'
#
loop_
_entity.id
_entity.type
_entity.pdbx_description
1 polymer ?
#
loop_
_entity_poly.entity_id
_entity_poly.type
_entity_poly.pdbx_seq_one_letter_code
_entity_poly.pdbx_strand_id
1 'polypeptide(L)'
;MEKKEIKVTRGELYMADLPEETVGSVQAGKRPVLVTQSNWLNEKSPTFLAAIVTSKLKKTRMGTHVVLPQIPGLPKRSMVEAEQRYAVDKAQIIRYIDKVDDSVMKEVTRALHRSEESDEVTKNRRHSHYRRKKMELGQTGN
;
A
#
# COMPACT_ATOMS: atom_id res chain seq x y z
N MET A 1 -19.50 5.69 -29.06
CA MET A 1 -19.25 6.26 -27.73
C MET A 1 -17.78 6.11 -27.37
N GLU A 2 -17.10 7.21 -27.27
CA GLU A 2 -15.72 7.19 -26.81
C GLU A 2 -15.72 6.92 -25.30
N LYS A 3 -15.02 5.87 -24.89
CA LYS A 3 -14.75 5.64 -23.49
C LYS A 3 -13.80 6.72 -22.99
N LYS A 4 -14.21 7.51 -22.02
CA LYS A 4 -13.29 8.42 -21.35
C LYS A 4 -12.14 7.63 -20.77
N GLU A 5 -10.94 7.97 -21.16
CA GLU A 5 -9.74 7.37 -20.61
C GLU A 5 -9.58 7.84 -19.17
N ILE A 6 -9.54 6.87 -18.24
CA ILE A 6 -9.36 7.16 -16.81
C ILE A 6 -7.89 7.46 -16.56
N LYS A 7 -7.60 8.66 -16.06
CA LYS A 7 -6.24 9.03 -15.67
C LYS A 7 -6.02 8.61 -14.21
N VAL A 8 -5.16 7.62 -14.02
CA VAL A 8 -4.81 7.11 -12.71
C VAL A 8 -3.56 7.83 -12.21
N THR A 9 -3.58 8.26 -10.95
CA THR A 9 -2.46 8.96 -10.31
C THR A 9 -2.06 8.25 -9.01
N ARG A 10 -0.77 8.16 -8.76
CA ARG A 10 -0.21 7.57 -7.53
C ARG A 10 -0.81 8.25 -6.30
N GLY A 11 -1.23 7.45 -5.33
CA GLY A 11 -1.85 7.93 -4.08
C GLY A 11 -3.36 8.03 -4.13
N GLU A 12 -3.97 7.80 -5.30
CA GLU A 12 -5.42 7.77 -5.40
C GLU A 12 -5.99 6.44 -4.92
N LEU A 13 -7.17 6.53 -4.31
CA LEU A 13 -7.95 5.38 -3.86
C LEU A 13 -9.11 5.16 -4.84
N TYR A 14 -9.25 3.92 -5.28
CA TYR A 14 -10.34 3.51 -6.15
C TYR A 14 -11.05 2.30 -5.59
N MET A 15 -12.37 2.25 -5.78
CA MET A 15 -13.09 1.00 -5.65
C MET A 15 -12.86 0.21 -6.93
N ALA A 16 -12.33 -1.00 -6.83
CA ALA A 16 -12.03 -1.85 -7.98
C ALA A 16 -12.63 -3.24 -7.82
N ASP A 17 -12.96 -3.85 -8.95
CA ASP A 17 -13.46 -5.23 -8.99
C ASP A 17 -12.27 -6.16 -9.31
N LEU A 18 -11.81 -6.88 -8.31
CA LEU A 18 -10.66 -7.78 -8.42
C LEU A 18 -11.12 -9.21 -8.74
N PRO A 19 -10.28 -10.01 -9.42
CA PRO A 19 -10.65 -11.38 -9.75
C PRO A 19 -11.05 -12.22 -8.54
N GLU A 20 -12.11 -12.99 -8.65
CA GLU A 20 -12.65 -13.84 -7.57
C GLU A 20 -11.91 -15.18 -7.41
N GLU A 21 -11.05 -15.54 -8.33
CA GLU A 21 -10.27 -16.78 -8.26
C GLU A 21 -9.15 -16.64 -7.25
N THR A 22 -9.48 -16.86 -5.98
CA THR A 22 -8.52 -16.72 -4.89
C THR A 22 -8.52 -17.96 -4.01
N VAL A 23 -7.37 -18.23 -3.43
CA VAL A 23 -7.14 -19.34 -2.50
C VAL A 23 -6.58 -18.78 -1.19
N GLY A 24 -7.16 -19.20 -0.08
CA GLY A 24 -6.67 -18.85 1.24
C GLY A 24 -6.85 -17.36 1.58
N SER A 25 -5.74 -16.70 1.94
CA SER A 25 -5.75 -15.31 2.43
C SER A 25 -5.77 -14.25 1.35
N VAL A 26 -5.76 -14.64 0.07
CA VAL A 26 -5.75 -13.66 -1.03
C VAL A 26 -7.11 -12.99 -1.13
N GLN A 27 -7.11 -11.67 -1.11
CA GLN A 27 -8.33 -10.88 -1.14
C GLN A 27 -8.80 -10.64 -2.57
N ALA A 28 -10.11 -10.71 -2.77
CA ALA A 28 -10.73 -10.58 -4.08
C ALA A 28 -12.07 -9.84 -4.00
N GLY A 29 -12.74 -9.68 -5.14
CA GLY A 29 -14.03 -9.02 -5.25
C GLY A 29 -13.91 -7.50 -5.28
N LYS A 30 -15.00 -6.83 -4.94
CA LYS A 30 -15.06 -5.36 -4.94
C LYS A 30 -14.41 -4.82 -3.68
N ARG A 31 -13.27 -4.13 -3.85
CA ARG A 31 -12.47 -3.63 -2.74
C ARG A 31 -11.85 -2.29 -3.04
N PRO A 32 -11.60 -1.45 -2.01
CA PRO A 32 -10.77 -0.27 -2.17
C PRO A 32 -9.33 -0.70 -2.43
N VAL A 33 -8.68 0.01 -3.34
CA VAL A 33 -7.25 -0.18 -3.65
C VAL A 33 -6.56 1.17 -3.68
N LEU A 34 -5.29 1.19 -3.29
CA LEU A 34 -4.45 2.38 -3.32
C LEU A 34 -3.45 2.25 -4.44
N VAL A 35 -3.43 3.24 -5.34
CA VAL A 35 -2.47 3.27 -6.47
C VAL A 35 -1.07 3.52 -5.93
N THR A 36 -0.17 2.57 -6.15
CA THR A 36 1.23 2.67 -5.70
C THR A 36 2.20 2.89 -6.85
N GLN A 37 1.78 2.62 -8.07
CA GLN A 37 2.63 2.73 -9.26
C GLN A 37 2.99 4.18 -9.58
N SER A 38 4.22 4.40 -10.05
CA SER A 38 4.72 5.72 -10.46
C SER A 38 3.88 6.33 -11.57
N ASN A 39 3.71 7.66 -11.54
CA ASN A 39 2.86 8.36 -12.51
C ASN A 39 3.36 8.26 -13.94
N TRP A 40 4.68 8.25 -14.16
CA TRP A 40 5.21 8.09 -15.50
C TRP A 40 4.78 6.76 -16.15
N LEU A 41 4.64 5.71 -15.33
CA LEU A 41 4.19 4.40 -15.80
C LEU A 41 2.65 4.35 -15.90
N ASN A 42 1.95 5.04 -15.00
CA ASN A 42 0.49 5.17 -15.05
C ASN A 42 0.01 5.79 -16.37
N GLU A 43 0.78 6.73 -16.91
CA GLU A 43 0.44 7.38 -18.18
C GLU A 43 0.59 6.45 -19.39
N LYS A 44 1.49 5.48 -19.30
CA LYS A 44 1.86 4.62 -20.44
C LYS A 44 1.19 3.25 -20.42
N SER A 45 0.74 2.81 -19.25
CA SER A 45 0.22 1.45 -19.06
C SER A 45 -1.30 1.43 -18.92
N PRO A 46 -1.99 0.44 -19.53
CA PRO A 46 -3.42 0.23 -19.28
C PRO A 46 -3.70 -0.36 -17.91
N THR A 47 -2.64 -0.84 -17.23
CA THR A 47 -2.73 -1.41 -15.86
C THR A 47 -1.91 -0.56 -14.90
N PHE A 48 -2.22 -0.70 -13.62
CA PHE A 48 -1.45 -0.05 -12.56
C PHE A 48 -1.33 -0.99 -11.36
N LEU A 49 -0.21 -0.90 -10.66
CA LEU A 49 -0.01 -1.63 -9.41
C LEU A 49 -0.72 -0.90 -8.29
N ALA A 50 -1.47 -1.65 -7.50
CA ALA A 50 -2.22 -1.13 -6.36
C ALA A 50 -2.17 -2.08 -5.18
N ALA A 51 -2.20 -1.53 -3.96
CA ALA A 51 -2.26 -2.30 -2.73
C ALA A 51 -3.70 -2.35 -2.21
N ILE A 52 -4.05 -3.46 -1.59
CA ILE A 52 -5.38 -3.66 -0.99
C ILE A 52 -5.55 -2.75 0.22
N VAL A 53 -6.75 -2.19 0.34
CA VAL A 53 -7.18 -1.42 1.51
C VAL A 53 -8.31 -2.19 2.19
N THR A 54 -8.21 -2.41 3.49
CA THR A 54 -9.19 -3.18 4.26
C THR A 54 -9.64 -2.43 5.50
N SER A 55 -10.92 -2.55 5.85
CA SER A 55 -11.45 -2.04 7.11
C SER A 55 -11.25 -3.00 8.28
N LYS A 56 -10.79 -4.21 8.01
CA LYS A 56 -10.44 -5.17 9.06
C LYS A 56 -9.01 -4.89 9.53
N LEU A 57 -8.88 -4.16 10.63
CA LEU A 57 -7.57 -3.79 11.17
C LEU A 57 -6.97 -4.97 11.91
N LYS A 58 -5.98 -5.61 11.30
CA LYS A 58 -5.23 -6.73 11.89
C LYS A 58 -3.75 -6.43 11.81
N LYS A 59 -3.00 -6.83 12.86
CA LYS A 59 -1.55 -6.69 12.90
C LYS A 59 -1.09 -5.29 12.45
N THR A 60 -1.70 -4.26 13.04
CA THR A 60 -1.48 -2.87 12.66
C THR A 60 -0.04 -2.39 12.84
N ARG A 61 0.76 -3.11 13.61
CA ARG A 61 2.19 -2.81 13.82
C ARG A 61 3.11 -3.57 12.88
N MET A 62 2.56 -4.42 12.02
CA MET A 62 3.35 -5.13 11.03
C MET A 62 3.93 -4.13 10.03
N GLY A 63 5.20 -4.28 9.69
CA GLY A 63 5.93 -3.30 8.86
C GLY A 63 5.38 -3.10 7.45
N THR A 64 4.52 -3.99 6.97
CA THR A 64 3.86 -3.90 5.66
C THR A 64 2.43 -3.36 5.75
N HIS A 65 1.94 -3.07 6.94
CA HIS A 65 0.60 -2.51 7.15
C HIS A 65 0.69 -1.03 7.52
N VAL A 66 -0.11 -0.19 6.86
CA VAL A 66 -0.18 1.24 7.11
C VAL A 66 -1.63 1.61 7.42
N VAL A 67 -1.90 1.99 8.67
CA VAL A 67 -3.22 2.45 9.06
C VAL A 67 -3.45 3.85 8.50
N LEU A 68 -4.52 4.01 7.72
CA LEU A 68 -4.86 5.29 7.12
C LEU A 68 -5.57 6.20 8.13
N PRO A 69 -5.41 7.53 8.00
CA PRO A 69 -6.31 8.45 8.71
C PRO A 69 -7.74 8.24 8.20
N GLN A 70 -8.72 8.84 8.87
CA GLN A 70 -10.10 8.79 8.39
C GLN A 70 -10.18 9.46 7.01
N ILE A 71 -10.67 8.71 6.02
CA ILE A 71 -10.81 9.19 4.63
C ILE A 71 -12.30 9.40 4.35
N PRO A 72 -12.71 10.58 3.87
CA PRO A 72 -14.14 10.87 3.65
C PRO A 72 -14.87 9.86 2.76
N GLY A 73 -14.21 9.31 1.77
CA GLY A 73 -14.79 8.32 0.87
C GLY A 73 -14.84 6.89 1.40
N LEU A 74 -14.23 6.63 2.57
CA LEU A 74 -14.23 5.32 3.22
C LEU A 74 -15.09 5.37 4.49
N PRO A 75 -16.16 4.56 4.57
CA PRO A 75 -17.09 4.64 5.71
C PRO A 75 -16.46 4.19 7.04
N LYS A 76 -15.42 3.37 6.98
CA LYS A 76 -14.71 2.87 8.16
C LYS A 76 -13.23 3.17 8.06
N ARG A 77 -12.59 3.35 9.22
CA ARG A 77 -11.14 3.46 9.28
C ARG A 77 -10.51 2.22 8.68
N SER A 78 -9.50 2.40 7.85
CA SER A 78 -8.93 1.34 7.04
C SER A 78 -7.41 1.33 7.10
N MET A 79 -6.81 0.23 6.63
CA MET A 79 -5.37 0.14 6.51
C MET A 79 -4.98 -0.40 5.14
N VAL A 80 -3.78 -0.04 4.70
CA VAL A 80 -3.16 -0.55 3.47
C VAL A 80 -2.35 -1.80 3.83
N GLU A 81 -2.55 -2.87 3.07
CA GLU A 81 -1.75 -4.08 3.17
C GLU A 81 -0.77 -4.11 1.99
N ALA A 82 0.46 -3.66 2.21
CA ALA A 82 1.45 -3.52 1.14
C ALA A 82 1.84 -4.87 0.50
N GLU A 83 1.76 -5.96 1.25
CA GLU A 83 2.02 -7.31 0.73
C GLU A 83 0.92 -7.82 -0.19
N GLN A 84 -0.27 -7.22 -0.16
CA GLN A 84 -1.42 -7.58 -1.01
C GLN A 84 -1.49 -6.60 -2.18
N ARG A 85 -0.65 -6.83 -3.19
CA ARG A 85 -0.59 -5.97 -4.38
C ARG A 85 -1.09 -6.69 -5.62
N TYR A 86 -1.76 -5.94 -6.48
CA TYR A 86 -2.33 -6.44 -7.74
C TYR A 86 -1.99 -5.50 -8.89
N ALA A 87 -1.81 -6.09 -10.06
CA ALA A 87 -1.88 -5.34 -11.31
C ALA A 87 -3.37 -5.21 -11.65
N VAL A 88 -3.88 -4.00 -11.57
CA VAL A 88 -5.30 -3.69 -11.82
C VAL A 88 -5.43 -3.06 -13.19
N ASP A 89 -6.34 -3.57 -14.01
CA ASP A 89 -6.67 -2.93 -15.28
C ASP A 89 -7.59 -1.74 -15.02
N LYS A 90 -7.39 -0.65 -15.74
CA LYS A 90 -8.24 0.54 -15.60
C LYS A 90 -9.73 0.23 -15.81
N ALA A 91 -10.03 -0.80 -16.63
CA ALA A 91 -11.40 -1.28 -16.84
C ALA A 91 -12.04 -1.88 -15.58
N GLN A 92 -11.24 -2.28 -14.59
CA GLN A 92 -11.73 -2.85 -13.33
C GLN A 92 -12.11 -1.78 -12.30
N ILE A 93 -11.83 -0.51 -12.57
CA ILE A 93 -12.20 0.60 -11.70
C ILE A 93 -13.72 0.78 -11.70
N ILE A 94 -14.32 0.76 -10.51
CA ILE A 94 -15.75 1.01 -10.32
C ILE A 94 -15.99 2.51 -10.09
N ARG A 95 -15.20 3.13 -9.19
CA ARG A 95 -15.31 4.57 -8.88
C ARG A 95 -14.06 5.08 -8.17
N TYR A 96 -13.84 6.37 -8.27
CA TYR A 96 -12.84 7.09 -7.50
C TYR A 96 -13.34 7.28 -6.05
N ILE A 97 -12.45 7.16 -5.08
CA ILE A 97 -12.77 7.36 -3.67
C ILE A 97 -12.19 8.69 -3.17
N ASP A 98 -10.86 8.80 -3.16
CA ASP A 98 -10.16 9.96 -2.63
C ASP A 98 -8.67 9.85 -2.97
N LYS A 99 -7.89 10.80 -2.48
CA LYS A 99 -6.43 10.79 -2.61
C LYS A 99 -5.82 10.93 -1.22
N VAL A 100 -4.79 10.12 -0.93
CA VAL A 100 -4.08 10.20 0.36
C VAL A 100 -2.95 11.23 0.28
N ASP A 101 -2.57 11.77 1.43
CA ASP A 101 -1.50 12.76 1.54
C ASP A 101 -0.13 12.16 1.23
N ASP A 102 0.80 13.02 0.81
CA ASP A 102 2.17 12.60 0.52
C ASP A 102 2.85 11.96 1.73
N SER A 103 2.55 12.42 2.94
CA SER A 103 3.07 11.82 4.17
C SER A 103 2.64 10.35 4.31
N VAL A 104 1.39 10.05 3.96
CA VAL A 104 0.87 8.68 3.96
C VAL A 104 1.58 7.86 2.87
N MET A 105 1.77 8.43 1.69
CA MET A 105 2.45 7.73 0.59
C MET A 105 3.91 7.41 0.90
N LYS A 106 4.59 8.25 1.69
CA LYS A 106 5.95 7.95 2.17
C LYS A 106 5.96 6.70 3.05
N GLU A 107 5.00 6.58 3.96
CA GLU A 107 4.85 5.39 4.80
C GLU A 107 4.51 4.14 3.97
N VAL A 108 3.62 4.29 3.00
CA VAL A 108 3.26 3.20 2.09
C VAL A 108 4.47 2.73 1.29
N THR A 109 5.28 3.66 0.78
CA THR A 109 6.50 3.33 0.05
C THR A 109 7.48 2.52 0.90
N ARG A 110 7.66 2.91 2.16
CA ARG A 110 8.50 2.14 3.10
C ARG A 110 7.94 0.73 3.33
N ALA A 111 6.63 0.63 3.49
CA ALA A 111 5.97 -0.67 3.68
C ALA A 111 6.14 -1.57 2.45
N LEU A 112 6.05 -1.00 1.25
CA LEU A 112 6.27 -1.72 -0.01
C LEU A 112 7.70 -2.25 -0.08
N HIS A 113 8.70 -1.43 0.27
CA HIS A 113 10.09 -1.86 0.31
C HIS A 113 10.29 -3.01 1.30
N ARG A 114 9.70 -2.91 2.49
CA ARG A 114 9.79 -3.99 3.48
C ARG A 114 9.18 -5.29 3.01
N SER A 115 8.13 -5.22 2.21
CA SER A 115 7.47 -6.43 1.68
C SER A 115 8.34 -7.20 0.69
N GLU A 116 9.37 -6.55 0.12
CA GLU A 116 10.25 -7.13 -0.89
C GLU A 116 11.72 -7.20 -0.48
N GLU A 117 12.05 -6.76 0.72
CA GLU A 117 13.43 -6.83 1.22
C GLU A 117 13.86 -8.28 1.47
N SER A 118 15.14 -8.55 1.20
CA SER A 118 15.73 -9.83 1.58
C SER A 118 15.87 -9.92 3.10
N ASP A 119 15.83 -11.11 3.65
CA ASP A 119 15.99 -11.35 5.09
C ASP A 119 17.29 -10.75 5.63
N GLU A 120 18.34 -10.79 4.83
CA GLU A 120 19.65 -10.26 5.20
C GLU A 120 19.61 -8.74 5.40
N VAL A 121 18.95 -7.99 4.50
CA VAL A 121 18.79 -6.55 4.60
C VAL A 121 17.98 -6.18 5.83
N THR A 122 16.88 -6.87 6.09
CA THR A 122 16.04 -6.67 7.26
C THR A 122 16.81 -6.90 8.56
N LYS A 123 17.61 -7.96 8.62
CA LYS A 123 18.45 -8.31 9.76
C LYS A 123 19.47 -7.21 10.06
N ASN A 124 20.16 -6.68 9.05
CA ASN A 124 21.12 -5.59 9.18
C ASN A 124 20.47 -4.31 9.68
N ARG A 125 19.28 -4.00 9.20
CA ARG A 125 18.50 -2.83 9.61
C ARG A 125 18.13 -2.88 11.09
N ARG A 126 17.67 -4.03 11.58
CA ARG A 126 17.36 -4.25 13.00
C ARG A 126 18.58 -4.07 13.89
N HIS A 127 19.72 -4.57 13.45
CA HIS A 127 20.97 -4.44 14.17
C HIS A 127 21.43 -2.98 14.27
N SER A 128 21.35 -2.22 13.18
CA SER A 128 21.67 -0.79 13.15
C SER A 128 20.76 0.03 14.07
N HIS A 129 19.48 -0.28 14.08
CA HIS A 129 18.49 0.38 14.96
C HIS A 129 18.80 0.12 16.43
N TYR A 130 19.15 -1.09 16.79
CA TYR A 130 19.52 -1.47 18.15
C TYR A 130 20.76 -0.71 18.62
N ARG A 131 21.81 -0.61 17.80
CA ARG A 131 23.02 0.14 18.10
C ARG A 131 22.71 1.61 18.34
N ARG A 132 21.91 2.23 17.49
CA ARG A 132 21.53 3.64 17.59
C ARG A 132 20.80 3.91 18.90
N LYS A 133 19.84 3.09 19.25
CA LYS A 133 19.09 3.18 20.50
C LYS A 133 19.98 3.06 21.72
N LYS A 134 20.95 2.15 21.68
CA LYS A 134 21.93 1.97 22.74
C LYS A 134 22.77 3.21 22.97
N MET A 135 23.19 3.88 21.90
CA MET A 135 23.96 5.13 21.96
C MET A 135 23.14 6.28 22.56
N GLU A 136 21.88 6.41 22.19
CA GLU A 136 20.96 7.44 22.71
C GLU A 136 20.74 7.30 24.23
N LEU A 137 20.79 6.07 24.75
CA LEU A 137 20.65 5.80 26.17
C LEU A 137 21.96 5.96 26.96
N GLY A 138 23.04 6.42 26.31
CA GLY A 138 24.33 6.60 26.94
C GLY A 138 25.06 5.29 27.29
N GLN A 139 24.64 4.19 26.74
CA GLN A 139 25.30 2.91 26.94
C GLN A 139 26.40 2.74 25.90
N THR A 140 27.65 2.88 26.34
CA THR A 140 28.78 2.54 25.49
C THR A 140 28.85 1.03 25.42
N GLY A 141 28.49 0.48 24.28
CA GLY A 141 28.67 -0.94 24.03
C GLY A 141 30.15 -1.28 23.88
N ASN A 142 30.64 -2.03 24.78
CA ASN A 142 31.93 -2.71 24.61
C ASN A 142 31.67 -4.09 24.05
#